data_c628d052eb8499e6d0878b36614ed6f9
#
_entry.id   c628d052eb8499e6d0878b36614ed6f9
#
_cell.length_a   1.000
_cell.length_b   1.000
_cell.length_c   1.000
_cell.angle_alpha   90.00
_cell.angle_beta   90.00
_cell.angle_gamma   90.00
#
_symmetry.space_group_name_H-M   'P 1'
#
loop_
_entity.id
_entity.type
_entity.pdbx_description
1 polymer ?
#
loop_
_entity_poly.entity_id
_entity_poly.type
_entity_poly.pdbx_seq_one_letter_code
_entity_poly.pdbx_strand_id
1 'polypeptide(L)'
;NVPALRFPEFSGEWEKVKLGDSCTFFSGGTPSSSRKEYYCGDIPFIRSGELHSDSTALSITKEAFASCSAKMVNNGDLLLALYGATSGDISISRINGAINQAILCIRPKHLNTYFIKSLWESHKKQILETYLQGGQGNLSSEIIKNISFMFPNIEEQNKISELVRKIDKRISTQSKIIEEQETLLKSLADILF
;
A
#
# COMPACT_ATOMS: atom_id res chain seq x y z
N ASN A 1 26.24 3.48 -4.06
CA ASN A 1 25.29 4.43 -4.66
C ASN A 1 24.51 5.12 -3.55
N VAL A 2 24.76 6.36 -3.30
CA VAL A 2 24.15 7.17 -2.25
C VAL A 2 23.39 8.32 -2.90
N PRO A 3 22.21 8.73 -2.41
CA PRO A 3 21.47 9.85 -2.98
C PRO A 3 22.26 11.17 -2.86
N ALA A 4 22.04 12.08 -3.82
CA ALA A 4 22.71 13.39 -3.85
C ALA A 4 22.35 14.26 -2.63
N LEU A 5 21.14 14.10 -2.09
CA LEU A 5 20.68 14.75 -0.86
C LEU A 5 20.62 13.72 0.26
N ARG A 6 21.38 13.96 1.32
CA ARG A 6 21.48 13.08 2.48
C ARG A 6 21.59 13.88 3.76
N PHE A 7 21.09 13.35 4.86
CA PHE A 7 21.31 13.94 6.19
C PHE A 7 22.80 13.87 6.55
N PRO A 8 23.42 14.96 7.02
CA PRO A 8 24.87 15.05 7.20
C PRO A 8 25.41 14.11 8.28
N GLU A 9 24.58 13.67 9.22
CA GLU A 9 24.95 12.74 10.28
C GLU A 9 25.12 11.29 9.82
N PHE A 10 24.69 10.95 8.60
CA PHE A 10 24.81 9.59 8.07
C PHE A 10 25.95 9.48 7.05
N SER A 11 26.73 8.42 7.18
CA SER A 11 27.83 8.04 6.30
C SER A 11 27.71 6.57 5.90
N GLY A 12 28.55 6.11 5.00
CA GLY A 12 28.55 4.73 4.53
C GLY A 12 27.71 4.53 3.27
N GLU A 13 27.84 3.35 2.69
CA GLU A 13 27.17 2.96 1.45
C GLU A 13 25.77 2.44 1.74
N TRP A 14 24.87 2.65 0.77
CA TRP A 14 23.58 1.97 0.75
C TRP A 14 23.77 0.57 0.16
N GLU A 15 23.14 -0.41 0.77
CA GLU A 15 23.24 -1.81 0.36
C GLU A 15 22.06 -2.19 -0.55
N LYS A 16 22.35 -3.02 -1.56
CA LYS A 16 21.31 -3.57 -2.43
C LYS A 16 20.65 -4.74 -1.72
N VAL A 17 19.37 -4.59 -1.38
CA VAL A 17 18.58 -5.60 -0.67
C VAL A 17 17.43 -6.06 -1.55
N LYS A 18 17.30 -7.39 -1.70
CA LYS A 18 16.18 -8.04 -2.37
C LYS A 18 15.01 -8.16 -1.40
N LEU A 19 13.82 -7.74 -1.81
CA LEU A 19 12.65 -7.74 -0.93
C LEU A 19 12.30 -9.14 -0.42
N GLY A 20 12.46 -10.17 -1.25
CA GLY A 20 12.18 -11.57 -0.89
C GLY A 20 12.99 -12.09 0.30
N ASP A 21 14.20 -11.59 0.48
CA ASP A 21 15.09 -12.02 1.57
C ASP A 21 14.75 -11.31 2.90
N SER A 22 14.26 -10.08 2.81
CA SER A 22 14.07 -9.19 3.97
C SER A 22 12.63 -8.99 4.39
N CYS A 23 11.66 -9.57 3.67
CA CYS A 23 10.24 -9.47 3.97
C CYS A 23 9.55 -10.83 3.97
N THR A 24 8.40 -10.91 4.61
CA THR A 24 7.44 -12.01 4.43
C THR A 24 6.28 -11.53 3.56
N PHE A 25 5.69 -12.45 2.79
CA PHE A 25 4.67 -12.14 1.81
C PHE A 25 3.53 -13.13 1.90
N PHE A 26 2.31 -12.64 1.79
CA PHE A 26 1.14 -13.46 1.59
C PHE A 26 0.04 -12.67 0.87
N SER A 27 -0.76 -13.38 0.08
CA SER A 27 -2.00 -12.86 -0.49
C SER A 27 -3.19 -13.47 0.20
N GLY A 28 -4.34 -12.86 0.05
CA GLY A 28 -5.58 -13.38 0.59
C GLY A 28 -6.37 -14.23 -0.40
N GLY A 29 -7.66 -14.30 -0.18
CA GLY A 29 -8.64 -14.98 -1.00
C GLY A 29 -10.01 -14.36 -0.88
N THR A 30 -10.93 -14.74 -1.76
CA THR A 30 -12.29 -14.22 -1.78
C THR A 30 -13.26 -15.35 -1.46
N PRO A 31 -14.16 -15.17 -0.45
CA PRO A 31 -15.26 -16.11 -0.23
C PRO A 31 -16.17 -16.18 -1.43
N SER A 32 -16.93 -17.29 -1.56
CA SER A 32 -17.87 -17.46 -2.67
C SER A 32 -18.87 -16.32 -2.73
N SER A 33 -18.91 -15.61 -3.86
CA SER A 33 -19.84 -14.50 -4.09
C SER A 33 -21.29 -14.95 -4.26
N SER A 34 -21.53 -16.25 -4.51
CA SER A 34 -22.87 -16.84 -4.59
C SER A 34 -23.53 -16.96 -3.22
N ARG A 35 -22.75 -16.93 -2.13
CA ARG A 35 -23.23 -17.03 -0.75
C ARG A 35 -23.32 -15.63 -0.14
N LYS A 36 -24.44 -14.96 -0.33
CA LYS A 36 -24.68 -13.60 0.17
C LYS A 36 -24.55 -13.49 1.69
N GLU A 37 -24.89 -14.55 2.42
CA GLU A 37 -24.76 -14.67 3.86
C GLU A 37 -23.32 -14.54 4.36
N TYR A 38 -22.33 -14.75 3.50
CA TYR A 38 -20.92 -14.56 3.83
C TYR A 38 -20.51 -13.11 3.96
N TYR A 39 -21.29 -12.18 3.40
CA TYR A 39 -20.96 -10.76 3.30
C TYR A 39 -21.74 -9.85 4.26
N CYS A 40 -22.23 -10.40 5.36
CA CYS A 40 -22.95 -9.66 6.41
C CYS A 40 -22.30 -9.81 7.80
N GLY A 41 -20.97 -10.02 7.84
CA GLY A 41 -20.22 -10.21 9.09
C GLY A 41 -19.55 -8.95 9.60
N ASP A 42 -18.62 -9.14 10.56
CA ASP A 42 -17.91 -8.07 11.27
C ASP A 42 -16.44 -7.93 10.85
N ILE A 43 -15.92 -8.83 9.99
CA ILE A 43 -14.53 -8.77 9.54
C ILE A 43 -14.47 -7.88 8.31
N PRO A 44 -13.84 -6.68 8.38
CA PRO A 44 -13.64 -5.82 7.21
C PRO A 44 -12.96 -6.59 6.07
N PHE A 45 -13.50 -6.50 4.85
CA PHE A 45 -12.98 -7.19 3.69
C PHE A 45 -12.36 -6.21 2.71
N ILE A 46 -11.05 -6.08 2.77
CA ILE A 46 -10.27 -5.09 2.01
C ILE A 46 -10.06 -5.61 0.58
N ARG A 47 -10.51 -4.82 -0.40
CA ARG A 47 -10.27 -5.06 -1.83
C ARG A 47 -9.22 -4.08 -2.35
N SER A 48 -8.62 -4.38 -3.49
CA SER A 48 -7.52 -3.57 -4.06
C SER A 48 -7.87 -2.10 -4.31
N GLY A 49 -9.12 -1.78 -4.57
CA GLY A 49 -9.59 -0.38 -4.70
C GLY A 49 -9.74 0.36 -3.36
N GLU A 50 -9.61 -0.32 -2.22
CA GLU A 50 -9.82 0.24 -0.88
C GLU A 50 -8.51 0.34 -0.06
N LEU A 51 -7.35 0.15 -0.70
CA LEU A 51 -6.05 0.15 -0.03
C LEU A 51 -5.74 1.44 0.78
N HIS A 52 -6.31 2.57 0.36
CA HIS A 52 -6.09 3.87 0.99
C HIS A 52 -7.20 4.27 1.97
N SER A 53 -8.23 3.44 2.10
CA SER A 53 -9.40 3.71 2.95
C SER A 53 -9.15 3.32 4.40
N ASP A 54 -9.87 3.95 5.31
CA ASP A 54 -9.97 3.61 6.72
C ASP A 54 -11.23 2.80 7.05
N SER A 55 -11.99 2.41 6.01
CA SER A 55 -13.17 1.56 6.09
C SER A 55 -13.30 0.72 4.82
N THR A 56 -14.15 -0.30 4.84
CA THR A 56 -14.46 -1.16 3.69
C THR A 56 -15.94 -1.14 3.40
N ALA A 57 -16.31 -1.25 2.11
CA ALA A 57 -17.70 -1.37 1.70
C ALA A 57 -18.30 -2.75 2.04
N LEU A 58 -17.47 -3.77 2.25
CA LEU A 58 -17.89 -5.12 2.56
C LEU A 58 -17.23 -5.61 3.86
N SER A 59 -17.97 -6.41 4.60
CA SER A 59 -17.48 -7.20 5.72
C SER A 59 -17.85 -8.67 5.53
N ILE A 60 -17.04 -9.58 6.01
CA ILE A 60 -17.28 -11.02 5.90
C ILE A 60 -17.48 -11.67 7.27
N THR A 61 -18.21 -12.77 7.27
CA THR A 61 -18.42 -13.57 8.48
C THR A 61 -17.18 -14.41 8.82
N LYS A 62 -17.10 -14.91 10.05
CA LYS A 62 -16.05 -15.86 10.46
C LYS A 62 -16.11 -17.15 9.66
N GLU A 63 -17.31 -17.60 9.30
CA GLU A 63 -17.51 -18.77 8.44
C GLU A 63 -16.96 -18.53 7.03
N ALA A 64 -17.28 -17.37 6.44
CA ALA A 64 -16.73 -16.97 5.14
C ALA A 64 -15.20 -16.91 5.16
N PHE A 65 -14.61 -16.33 6.20
CA PHE A 65 -13.16 -16.28 6.36
C PHE A 65 -12.54 -17.68 6.45
N ALA A 66 -13.16 -18.59 7.20
CA ALA A 66 -12.70 -19.97 7.36
C ALA A 66 -12.89 -20.81 6.07
N SER A 67 -13.84 -20.45 5.21
CA SER A 67 -14.17 -21.20 3.99
C SER A 67 -13.27 -20.90 2.79
N CYS A 68 -12.35 -19.94 2.90
CA CYS A 68 -11.50 -19.52 1.78
C CYS A 68 -10.05 -19.23 2.25
N SER A 69 -9.20 -18.85 1.28
CA SER A 69 -7.79 -18.48 1.55
C SER A 69 -7.59 -17.03 1.98
N ALA A 70 -8.64 -16.32 2.39
CA ALA A 70 -8.51 -14.97 2.94
C ALA A 70 -7.53 -14.94 4.12
N LYS A 71 -6.77 -13.86 4.25
CA LYS A 71 -5.76 -13.67 5.29
C LYS A 71 -5.98 -12.35 6.00
N MET A 72 -5.80 -12.37 7.31
CA MET A 72 -5.87 -11.15 8.12
C MET A 72 -4.62 -10.30 7.97
N VAL A 73 -4.84 -9.01 7.83
CA VAL A 73 -3.83 -7.97 7.94
C VAL A 73 -4.15 -7.06 9.12
N ASN A 74 -3.13 -6.42 9.63
CA ASN A 74 -3.23 -5.47 10.74
C ASN A 74 -3.04 -4.04 10.24
N ASN A 75 -3.56 -3.09 10.99
CA ASN A 75 -3.17 -1.70 10.84
C ASN A 75 -1.63 -1.60 10.91
N GLY A 76 -1.03 -0.92 9.93
CA GLY A 76 0.44 -0.82 9.80
C GLY A 76 1.06 -1.81 8.81
N ASP A 77 0.35 -2.85 8.35
CA ASP A 77 0.85 -3.74 7.32
C ASP A 77 0.94 -3.03 5.95
N LEU A 78 1.98 -3.34 5.19
CA LEU A 78 2.15 -2.82 3.83
C LEU A 78 1.39 -3.69 2.84
N LEU A 79 0.48 -3.07 2.09
CA LEU A 79 -0.40 -3.72 1.13
C LEU A 79 -0.12 -3.22 -0.28
N LEU A 80 0.02 -4.14 -1.23
CA LEU A 80 0.27 -3.87 -2.64
C LEU A 80 -0.81 -4.52 -3.50
N ALA A 81 -1.43 -3.76 -4.40
CA ALA A 81 -2.33 -4.30 -5.41
C ALA A 81 -1.54 -4.98 -6.54
N LEU A 82 -1.87 -6.25 -6.81
CA LEU A 82 -1.15 -7.06 -7.80
C LEU A 82 -1.70 -6.89 -9.21
N TYR A 83 -3.01 -6.64 -9.37
CA TYR A 83 -3.65 -6.57 -10.67
C TYR A 83 -4.92 -5.70 -10.68
N GLY A 84 -5.49 -5.52 -11.87
CA GLY A 84 -6.64 -4.62 -12.11
C GLY A 84 -6.22 -3.17 -12.32
N ALA A 85 -7.18 -2.27 -12.26
CA ALA A 85 -6.97 -0.83 -12.47
C ALA A 85 -6.03 -0.19 -11.43
N THR A 86 -5.90 -0.83 -10.26
CA THR A 86 -5.04 -0.39 -9.14
C THR A 86 -3.69 -1.11 -9.11
N SER A 87 -3.33 -1.87 -10.16
CA SER A 87 -2.05 -2.61 -10.18
C SER A 87 -0.86 -1.72 -9.85
N GLY A 88 -0.05 -2.17 -8.90
CA GLY A 88 1.11 -1.42 -8.39
C GLY A 88 0.78 -0.35 -7.35
N ASP A 89 -0.48 -0.14 -6.99
CA ASP A 89 -0.82 0.74 -5.86
C ASP A 89 -0.37 0.11 -4.55
N ILE A 90 0.25 0.95 -3.71
CA ILE A 90 0.80 0.52 -2.42
C ILE A 90 0.29 1.44 -1.31
N SER A 91 -0.07 0.86 -0.18
CA SER A 91 -0.51 1.62 0.99
C SER A 91 -0.15 0.89 2.28
N ILE A 92 -0.03 1.64 3.36
CA ILE A 92 0.01 1.08 4.71
C ILE A 92 -1.44 0.98 5.20
N SER A 93 -1.87 -0.22 5.57
CA SER A 93 -3.22 -0.46 6.05
C SER A 93 -3.55 0.42 7.25
N ARG A 94 -4.72 1.02 7.25
CA ARG A 94 -5.25 1.83 8.35
C ARG A 94 -6.21 1.05 9.24
N ILE A 95 -6.57 -0.17 8.83
CA ILE A 95 -7.53 -1.02 9.53
C ILE A 95 -7.02 -2.45 9.65
N ASN A 96 -7.57 -3.18 10.60
CA ASN A 96 -7.46 -4.63 10.63
C ASN A 96 -8.56 -5.22 9.75
N GLY A 97 -8.24 -6.21 8.92
CA GLY A 97 -9.23 -6.81 8.03
C GLY A 97 -8.69 -8.00 7.25
N ALA A 98 -9.56 -8.67 6.53
CA ALA A 98 -9.19 -9.74 5.63
C ALA A 98 -8.94 -9.17 4.22
N ILE A 99 -7.92 -9.66 3.53
CA ILE A 99 -7.59 -9.24 2.16
C ILE A 99 -7.98 -10.29 1.13
N ASN A 100 -8.30 -9.84 -0.07
CA ASN A 100 -8.56 -10.69 -1.21
C ASN A 100 -7.25 -11.12 -1.92
N GLN A 101 -7.36 -11.95 -2.95
CA GLN A 101 -6.22 -12.44 -3.73
C GLN A 101 -5.52 -11.37 -4.59
N ALA A 102 -6.17 -10.21 -4.81
CA ALA A 102 -5.59 -9.10 -5.57
C ALA A 102 -4.60 -8.27 -4.75
N ILE A 103 -4.51 -8.52 -3.44
CA ILE A 103 -3.65 -7.80 -2.52
C ILE A 103 -2.53 -8.71 -2.04
N LEU A 104 -1.29 -8.21 -2.10
CA LEU A 104 -0.12 -8.78 -1.48
C LEU A 104 0.21 -7.99 -0.21
N CYS A 105 0.20 -8.67 0.92
CA CYS A 105 0.74 -8.12 2.17
C CYS A 105 2.25 -8.35 2.20
N ILE A 106 2.99 -7.30 2.54
CA ILE A 106 4.45 -7.28 2.66
C ILE A 106 4.80 -6.88 4.09
N ARG A 107 5.40 -7.79 4.85
CA ARG A 107 5.84 -7.53 6.22
C ARG A 107 7.37 -7.54 6.30
N PRO A 108 8.02 -6.38 6.44
CA PRO A 108 9.46 -6.31 6.62
C PRO A 108 9.89 -6.99 7.93
N LYS A 109 11.06 -7.65 7.90
CA LYS A 109 11.67 -8.25 9.09
C LYS A 109 12.49 -7.22 9.88
N HIS A 110 13.30 -6.44 9.16
CA HIS A 110 14.28 -5.49 9.74
C HIS A 110 14.36 -4.18 8.95
N LEU A 111 13.45 -3.94 8.01
CA LEU A 111 13.37 -2.71 7.21
C LEU A 111 12.22 -1.84 7.67
N ASN A 112 12.32 -0.55 7.44
CA ASN A 112 11.23 0.37 7.72
C ASN A 112 10.11 0.24 6.67
N THR A 113 8.90 -0.04 7.10
CA THR A 113 7.72 -0.23 6.23
C THR A 113 7.44 1.00 5.36
N TYR A 114 7.54 2.19 5.93
CA TYR A 114 7.28 3.44 5.22
C TYR A 114 8.37 3.75 4.20
N PHE A 115 9.62 3.40 4.51
CA PHE A 115 10.74 3.51 3.58
C PHE A 115 10.53 2.64 2.34
N ILE A 116 10.11 1.37 2.53
CA ILE A 116 9.77 0.47 1.41
C ILE A 116 8.63 1.06 0.57
N LYS A 117 7.57 1.58 1.21
CA LYS A 117 6.47 2.25 0.52
C LYS A 117 6.99 3.38 -0.36
N SER A 118 7.81 4.27 0.19
CA SER A 118 8.36 5.43 -0.53
C SER A 118 9.27 5.03 -1.69
N LEU A 119 10.11 4.01 -1.50
CA LEU A 119 10.94 3.45 -2.58
C LEU A 119 10.08 2.86 -3.70
N TRP A 120 9.06 2.10 -3.34
CA TRP A 120 8.12 1.55 -4.32
C TRP A 120 7.45 2.65 -5.13
N GLU A 121 6.89 3.67 -4.48
CA GLU A 121 6.20 4.78 -5.13
C GLU A 121 7.11 5.54 -6.10
N SER A 122 8.37 5.77 -5.69
CA SER A 122 9.35 6.45 -6.56
C SER A 122 9.76 5.63 -7.79
N HIS A 123 9.70 4.31 -7.73
CA HIS A 123 10.06 3.39 -8.80
C HIS A 123 8.86 2.74 -9.49
N LYS A 124 7.62 2.99 -9.03
CA LYS A 124 6.40 2.35 -9.51
C LYS A 124 6.30 2.36 -11.03
N LYS A 125 6.49 3.53 -11.66
CA LYS A 125 6.39 3.66 -13.11
C LYS A 125 7.35 2.72 -13.82
N GLN A 126 8.62 2.73 -13.45
CA GLN A 126 9.67 1.88 -14.04
C GLN A 126 9.38 0.39 -13.81
N ILE A 127 8.91 0.02 -12.61
CA ILE A 127 8.54 -1.37 -12.29
C ILE A 127 7.39 -1.84 -13.19
N LEU A 128 6.33 -1.04 -13.31
CA LEU A 128 5.19 -1.38 -14.15
C LEU A 128 5.59 -1.48 -15.63
N GLU A 129 6.37 -0.54 -16.13
CA GLU A 129 6.90 -0.59 -17.49
C GLU A 129 7.75 -1.84 -17.74
N THR A 130 8.58 -2.24 -16.78
CA THR A 130 9.46 -3.42 -16.92
C THR A 130 8.68 -4.72 -16.92
N TYR A 131 7.69 -4.87 -16.05
CA TYR A 131 7.04 -6.17 -15.79
C TYR A 131 5.65 -6.31 -16.41
N LEU A 132 4.99 -5.21 -16.81
CA LEU A 132 3.68 -5.26 -17.47
C LEU A 132 3.76 -5.08 -18.99
N GLN A 133 4.93 -4.76 -19.56
CA GLN A 133 5.15 -4.75 -21.00
C GLN A 133 5.32 -6.19 -21.52
N GLY A 134 4.50 -6.58 -22.48
CA GLY A 134 4.63 -7.91 -23.15
C GLY A 134 3.49 -8.89 -22.86
N GLY A 135 2.28 -8.41 -22.46
CA GLY A 135 1.10 -9.26 -22.34
C GLY A 135 0.88 -9.90 -20.97
N GLN A 136 1.80 -9.73 -20.01
CA GLN A 136 1.52 -10.05 -18.62
C GLN A 136 0.88 -8.83 -17.95
N GLY A 137 -0.46 -8.79 -17.93
CA GLY A 137 -1.23 -7.68 -17.36
C GLY A 137 -1.20 -7.58 -15.82
N ASN A 138 -0.44 -8.42 -15.11
CA ASN A 138 -0.50 -8.52 -13.66
C ASN A 138 0.89 -8.63 -13.03
N LEU A 139 1.07 -7.95 -11.91
CA LEU A 139 2.18 -8.22 -11.00
C LEU A 139 1.94 -9.56 -10.27
N SER A 140 3.00 -10.29 -10.00
CA SER A 140 2.94 -11.50 -9.18
C SER A 140 3.78 -11.36 -7.93
N SER A 141 3.45 -12.11 -6.88
CA SER A 141 4.27 -12.17 -5.65
C SER A 141 5.73 -12.52 -5.96
N GLU A 142 5.97 -13.36 -6.96
CA GLU A 142 7.31 -13.76 -7.37
C GLU A 142 8.10 -12.60 -7.98
N ILE A 143 7.46 -11.79 -8.83
CA ILE A 143 8.06 -10.56 -9.36
C ILE A 143 8.46 -9.63 -8.21
N ILE A 144 7.54 -9.38 -7.26
CA ILE A 144 7.78 -8.48 -6.13
C ILE A 144 8.93 -8.95 -5.24
N LYS A 145 9.00 -10.23 -4.94
CA LYS A 145 10.10 -10.84 -4.17
C LYS A 145 11.46 -10.64 -4.84
N ASN A 146 11.50 -10.62 -6.17
CA ASN A 146 12.73 -10.47 -6.93
C ASN A 146 13.20 -9.02 -7.11
N ILE A 147 12.37 -8.04 -6.77
CA ILE A 147 12.76 -6.63 -6.81
C ILE A 147 13.78 -6.33 -5.72
N SER A 148 14.80 -5.56 -6.08
CA SER A 148 15.83 -5.09 -5.15
C SER A 148 15.86 -3.56 -5.16
N PHE A 149 16.04 -2.98 -3.99
CA PHE A 149 16.27 -1.55 -3.81
C PHE A 149 17.56 -1.32 -3.03
N MET A 150 18.03 -0.07 -3.05
CA MET A 150 19.15 0.37 -2.21
C MET A 150 18.60 0.83 -0.85
N PHE A 151 19.19 0.32 0.23
CA PHE A 151 18.78 0.64 1.60
C PHE A 151 19.98 1.14 2.40
N PRO A 152 19.81 2.26 3.14
CA PRO A 152 20.75 2.65 4.19
C PRO A 152 20.55 1.79 5.44
N ASN A 153 21.33 2.07 6.50
CA ASN A 153 21.06 1.51 7.81
C ASN A 153 19.66 1.90 8.32
N ILE A 154 19.17 1.19 9.35
CA ILE A 154 17.79 1.35 9.83
C ILE A 154 17.52 2.74 10.44
N GLU A 155 18.53 3.36 11.05
CA GLU A 155 18.39 4.69 11.65
C GLU A 155 18.16 5.75 10.56
N GLU A 156 18.91 5.68 9.46
CA GLU A 156 18.72 6.56 8.31
C GLU A 156 17.38 6.29 7.61
N GLN A 157 16.95 5.01 7.44
CA GLN A 157 15.63 4.67 6.94
C GLN A 157 14.53 5.34 7.78
N ASN A 158 14.64 5.26 9.10
CA ASN A 158 13.67 5.86 10.03
C ASN A 158 13.62 7.39 9.88
N LYS A 159 14.79 8.04 9.81
CA LYS A 159 14.89 9.49 9.66
C LYS A 159 14.29 9.97 8.34
N ILE A 160 14.61 9.32 7.24
CA ILE A 160 14.03 9.61 5.92
C ILE A 160 12.51 9.39 5.93
N SER A 161 12.06 8.27 6.49
CA SER A 161 10.64 7.94 6.59
C SER A 161 9.86 8.96 7.41
N GLU A 162 10.44 9.47 8.50
CA GLU A 162 9.84 10.51 9.31
C GLU A 162 9.66 11.82 8.51
N LEU A 163 10.69 12.23 7.77
CA LEU A 163 10.63 13.42 6.92
C LEU A 163 9.54 13.26 5.84
N VAL A 164 9.57 12.16 5.08
CA VAL A 164 8.60 11.92 3.99
C VAL A 164 7.18 11.87 4.55
N ARG A 165 6.97 11.19 5.69
CA ARG A 165 5.66 11.13 6.36
C ARG A 165 5.13 12.52 6.76
N LYS A 166 6.00 13.42 7.23
CA LYS A 166 5.61 14.80 7.53
C LYS A 166 5.19 15.56 6.28
N ILE A 167 5.91 15.36 5.18
CA ILE A 167 5.59 15.96 3.88
C ILE A 167 4.24 15.43 3.37
N ASP A 168 4.04 14.12 3.36
CA ASP A 168 2.79 13.49 2.92
C ASP A 168 1.59 13.96 3.76
N LYS A 169 1.76 14.07 5.08
CA LYS A 169 0.73 14.61 5.96
C LYS A 169 0.38 16.06 5.61
N ARG A 170 1.39 16.88 5.29
CA ARG A 170 1.18 18.27 4.89
C ARG A 170 0.44 18.36 3.55
N ILE A 171 0.84 17.56 2.56
CA ILE A 171 0.17 17.48 1.25
C ILE A 171 -1.29 17.07 1.44
N SER A 172 -1.55 16.00 2.19
CA SER A 172 -2.92 15.52 2.46
C SER A 172 -3.79 16.58 3.17
N THR A 173 -3.21 17.31 4.12
CA THR A 173 -3.93 18.40 4.81
C THR A 173 -4.27 19.53 3.85
N GLN A 174 -3.33 19.96 3.01
CA GLN A 174 -3.56 21.02 2.02
C GLN A 174 -4.61 20.59 0.98
N SER A 175 -4.58 19.34 0.52
CA SER A 175 -5.58 18.82 -0.42
C SER A 175 -6.99 18.87 0.16
N LYS A 176 -7.16 18.51 1.44
CA LYS A 176 -8.48 18.64 2.12
C LYS A 176 -8.97 20.07 2.21
N ILE A 177 -8.07 21.01 2.55
CA ILE A 177 -8.42 22.45 2.62
C ILE A 177 -8.87 22.94 1.24
N ILE A 178 -8.18 22.55 0.16
CA ILE A 178 -8.56 22.92 -1.21
C ILE A 178 -9.96 22.38 -1.54
N GLU A 179 -10.22 21.11 -1.26
CA GLU A 179 -11.52 20.46 -1.50
C GLU A 179 -12.67 21.15 -0.72
N GLU A 180 -12.42 21.50 0.54
CA GLU A 180 -13.38 22.26 1.35
C GLU A 180 -13.65 23.65 0.78
N GLN A 181 -12.61 24.36 0.30
CA GLN A 181 -12.75 25.67 -0.33
C GLN A 181 -13.50 25.60 -1.66
N GLU A 182 -13.22 24.58 -2.50
CA GLU A 182 -13.95 24.35 -3.75
C GLU A 182 -15.44 24.07 -3.49
N THR A 183 -15.73 23.28 -2.46
CA THR A 183 -17.10 22.98 -2.05
C THR A 183 -17.84 24.25 -1.59
N LEU A 184 -17.17 25.09 -0.80
CA LEU A 184 -17.71 26.38 -0.35
C LEU A 184 -17.97 27.33 -1.52
N LEU A 185 -17.05 27.42 -2.48
CA LEU A 185 -17.20 28.24 -3.68
C LEU A 185 -18.42 27.81 -4.51
N LYS A 186 -18.61 26.49 -4.70
CA LYS A 186 -19.81 25.95 -5.39
C LYS A 186 -21.09 26.37 -4.67
N SER A 187 -21.13 26.15 -3.35
CA SER A 187 -22.30 26.54 -2.54
C SER A 187 -22.61 28.04 -2.61
N LEU A 188 -21.58 28.89 -2.63
CA LEU A 188 -21.78 30.33 -2.78
C LEU A 188 -22.28 30.70 -4.19
N ALA A 189 -21.77 30.05 -5.24
CA ALA A 189 -22.24 30.27 -6.59
C ALA A 189 -23.72 29.90 -6.74
N ASP A 190 -24.14 28.76 -6.17
CA ASP A 190 -25.55 28.31 -6.19
C ASP A 190 -26.50 29.25 -5.43
N ILE A 191 -26.00 30.09 -4.50
CA ILE A 191 -26.78 31.07 -3.77
C ILE A 191 -26.86 32.40 -4.54
N LEU A 192 -25.82 32.72 -5.32
CA LEU A 192 -25.71 34.02 -5.99
C LEU A 192 -26.28 34.04 -7.40
N PHE A 193 -26.43 32.89 -8.02
CA PHE A 193 -26.88 32.70 -9.39
C PHE A 193 -28.03 31.67 -9.49
#